data_4bc5790759c9df2af595c7a4b08dbf2e
#
_entry.id   4bc5790759c9df2af595c7a4b08dbf2e
#
_cell.length_a   1.000
_cell.length_b   1.000
_cell.length_c   1.000
_cell.angle_alpha   90.00
_cell.angle_beta   90.00
_cell.angle_gamma   90.00
#
_symmetry.space_group_name_H-M   'P 1'
#
loop_
_entity.id
_entity.type
_entity.pdbx_description
1 polymer ?
#
loop_
_entity_poly.entity_id
_entity_poly.type
_entity_poly.pdbx_seq_one_letter_code
_entity_poly.pdbx_strand_id
1 'polypeptide(L)'
;MAVIKIRRPELKWYENLYLPAIFKGLVLTLKHAVAAVRGKAPGGADLESSGLGVTMQYPEQKWDEHLPDYYRGVPALVTDEQDRERCVACQLCEFICPPKAIRIIPTEIPDGDPWEKVEKRPKEFDIDMIRCIYCGMCEEVCPEQAIYLRKDYSMTG
;
A
#
# COMPACT_ATOMS: atom_id res chain seq x y z
N MET A 1 18.81 -12.89 -23.58
CA MET A 1 18.09 -11.73 -23.03
C MET A 1 17.86 -10.75 -24.18
N ALA A 2 16.61 -10.42 -24.48
CA ALA A 2 16.29 -9.45 -25.53
C ALA A 2 16.47 -8.02 -24.96
N VAL A 3 17.38 -7.26 -25.56
CA VAL A 3 17.59 -5.85 -25.18
C VAL A 3 16.53 -5.01 -25.86
N ILE A 4 15.58 -4.48 -25.09
CA ILE A 4 14.57 -3.56 -25.61
C ILE A 4 15.24 -2.19 -25.75
N LYS A 5 15.48 -1.76 -26.99
CA LYS A 5 15.94 -0.39 -27.28
C LYS A 5 14.74 0.57 -27.17
N ILE A 6 14.70 1.33 -26.09
CA ILE A 6 13.72 2.40 -25.92
C ILE A 6 14.19 3.59 -26.78
N ARG A 7 13.41 3.93 -27.81
CA ARG A 7 13.65 5.16 -28.59
C ARG A 7 13.25 6.37 -27.74
N ARG A 8 14.20 7.28 -27.52
CA ARG A 8 13.87 8.59 -26.96
C ARG A 8 13.06 9.38 -27.99
N PRO A 9 11.94 10.04 -27.59
CA PRO A 9 11.21 10.90 -28.50
C PRO A 9 12.15 12.04 -28.99
N GLU A 10 12.07 12.32 -30.29
CA GLU A 10 12.80 13.45 -30.87
C GLU A 10 12.11 14.76 -30.44
N LEU A 11 12.82 15.56 -29.67
CA LEU A 11 12.32 16.84 -29.18
C LEU A 11 12.32 17.85 -30.35
N LYS A 12 11.23 18.59 -30.48
CA LYS A 12 11.14 19.70 -31.41
C LYS A 12 12.04 20.83 -30.95
N TRP A 13 12.48 21.67 -31.88
CA TRP A 13 13.45 22.75 -31.60
C TRP A 13 13.01 23.69 -30.46
N TYR A 14 11.70 23.97 -30.29
CA TYR A 14 11.16 24.80 -29.23
C TYR A 14 11.09 24.04 -27.86
N GLU A 15 11.07 22.72 -27.87
CA GLU A 15 11.12 21.91 -26.65
C GLU A 15 12.53 21.89 -26.06
N ASN A 16 13.54 22.07 -26.90
CA ASN A 16 14.94 22.23 -26.48
C ASN A 16 15.20 23.57 -25.77
N LEU A 17 14.36 24.58 -25.95
CA LEU A 17 14.53 25.88 -25.31
C LEU A 17 14.16 25.89 -23.82
N TYR A 18 13.57 24.82 -23.30
CA TYR A 18 13.07 24.69 -21.92
C TYR A 18 12.06 25.76 -21.47
N LEU A 19 12.08 26.96 -22.03
CA LEU A 19 11.19 28.07 -21.65
C LEU A 19 9.70 27.73 -21.74
N PRO A 20 9.18 27.06 -22.79
CA PRO A 20 7.80 26.64 -22.85
C PRO A 20 7.43 25.61 -21.75
N ALA A 21 8.36 24.73 -21.40
CA ALA A 21 8.16 23.74 -20.35
C ALA A 21 8.09 24.40 -18.97
N ILE A 22 9.00 25.36 -18.70
CA ILE A 22 9.01 26.16 -17.47
C ILE A 22 7.70 26.94 -17.34
N PHE A 23 7.25 27.60 -18.41
CA PHE A 23 6.02 28.38 -18.39
C PHE A 23 4.79 27.50 -18.13
N LYS A 24 4.69 26.33 -18.78
CA LYS A 24 3.64 25.35 -18.49
C LYS A 24 3.65 24.89 -17.02
N GLY A 25 4.84 24.66 -16.47
CA GLY A 25 5.00 24.30 -15.05
C GLY A 25 4.52 25.41 -14.12
N LEU A 26 4.89 26.67 -14.40
CA LEU A 26 4.45 27.83 -13.61
C LEU A 26 2.91 28.02 -13.69
N VAL A 27 2.33 27.86 -14.85
CA VAL A 27 0.87 27.91 -15.02
C VAL A 27 0.17 26.81 -14.22
N LEU A 28 0.74 25.62 -14.20
CA LEU A 28 0.23 24.51 -13.42
C LEU A 28 0.28 24.81 -11.92
N THR A 29 1.42 25.25 -11.40
CA THR A 29 1.58 25.60 -9.98
C THR A 29 0.66 26.77 -9.59
N LEU A 30 0.51 27.76 -10.46
CA LEU A 30 -0.44 28.88 -10.24
C LEU A 30 -1.89 28.39 -10.16
N LYS A 31 -2.30 27.46 -11.03
CA LYS A 31 -3.63 26.85 -10.95
C LYS A 31 -3.85 26.14 -9.62
N HIS A 32 -2.86 25.38 -9.15
CA HIS A 32 -2.92 24.71 -7.84
C HIS A 32 -3.02 25.74 -6.70
N ALA A 33 -2.22 26.80 -6.73
CA ALA A 33 -2.26 27.85 -5.72
C ALA A 33 -3.64 28.55 -5.67
N VAL A 34 -4.19 28.89 -6.83
CA VAL A 34 -5.54 29.52 -6.92
C VAL A 34 -6.61 28.55 -6.44
N ALA A 35 -6.52 27.27 -6.79
CA ALA A 35 -7.45 26.24 -6.34
C ALA A 35 -7.41 26.07 -4.81
N ALA A 36 -6.21 26.05 -4.22
CA ALA A 36 -6.03 25.98 -2.76
C ALA A 36 -6.66 27.19 -2.04
N VAL A 37 -6.46 28.39 -2.56
CA VAL A 37 -7.09 29.62 -2.00
C VAL A 37 -8.62 29.60 -2.11
N ARG A 38 -9.14 28.98 -3.17
CA ARG A 38 -10.59 28.83 -3.39
C ARG A 38 -11.22 27.65 -2.66
N GLY A 39 -10.44 26.88 -1.92
CA GLY A 39 -10.90 25.68 -1.21
C GLY A 39 -11.33 24.52 -2.13
N LYS A 40 -10.82 24.48 -3.37
CA LYS A 40 -11.14 23.43 -4.35
C LYS A 40 -9.86 22.79 -4.86
N ALA A 41 -9.83 21.45 -4.88
CA ALA A 41 -8.74 20.72 -5.51
C ALA A 41 -8.78 20.87 -7.05
N PRO A 42 -7.63 20.79 -7.74
CA PRO A 42 -7.58 20.72 -9.20
C PRO A 42 -8.33 19.47 -9.66
N GLY A 43 -9.45 19.66 -10.38
CA GLY A 43 -10.32 18.57 -10.81
C GLY A 43 -11.71 18.59 -10.19
N GLY A 44 -12.00 19.56 -9.30
CA GLY A 44 -13.35 19.77 -8.73
C GLY A 44 -13.70 18.90 -7.53
N ALA A 45 -12.76 18.11 -7.02
CA ALA A 45 -12.92 17.41 -5.76
C ALA A 45 -12.78 18.40 -4.59
N ASP A 46 -13.52 18.18 -3.51
CA ASP A 46 -13.37 18.98 -2.30
C ASP A 46 -11.97 18.82 -1.72
N LEU A 47 -11.41 19.91 -1.20
CA LEU A 47 -10.04 19.95 -0.68
C LEU A 47 -9.84 18.91 0.44
N GLU A 48 -10.89 18.68 1.21
CA GLU A 48 -10.95 17.74 2.32
C GLU A 48 -10.79 16.28 1.85
N SER A 49 -11.39 15.92 0.71
CA SER A 49 -11.32 14.57 0.15
C SER A 49 -10.04 14.29 -0.66
N SER A 50 -9.33 15.32 -1.08
CA SER A 50 -8.13 15.19 -1.93
C SER A 50 -6.81 15.22 -1.16
N GLY A 51 -6.85 15.50 0.14
CA GLY A 51 -5.63 15.62 0.98
C GLY A 51 -4.72 16.79 0.61
N LEU A 52 -5.16 17.67 -0.30
CA LEU A 52 -4.39 18.79 -0.80
C LEU A 52 -4.62 20.03 0.06
N GLY A 53 -3.65 20.36 0.90
CA GLY A 53 -3.57 21.67 1.57
C GLY A 53 -4.32 21.78 2.88
N VAL A 54 -4.86 20.69 3.44
CA VAL A 54 -5.50 20.69 4.74
C VAL A 54 -4.57 20.07 5.77
N THR A 55 -4.22 20.85 6.80
CA THR A 55 -3.48 20.34 7.95
C THR A 55 -4.46 19.65 8.88
N MET A 56 -4.23 18.36 9.15
CA MET A 56 -5.01 17.58 10.09
C MET A 56 -4.66 17.98 11.53
N GLN A 57 -5.67 18.18 12.36
CA GLN A 57 -5.53 18.47 13.80
C GLN A 57 -5.45 17.14 14.57
N TYR A 58 -4.31 16.46 14.48
CA TYR A 58 -4.10 15.23 15.25
C TYR A 58 -3.87 15.57 16.74
N PRO A 59 -4.47 14.84 17.73
CA PRO A 59 -5.20 13.56 17.57
C PRO A 59 -6.74 13.71 17.38
N GLU A 60 -7.28 14.93 17.40
CA GLU A 60 -8.73 15.16 17.33
C GLU A 60 -9.32 14.78 15.98
N GLN A 61 -8.52 14.95 14.92
CA GLN A 61 -8.85 14.54 13.56
C GLN A 61 -7.90 13.44 13.10
N LYS A 62 -8.44 12.45 12.41
CA LYS A 62 -7.69 11.34 11.81
C LYS A 62 -8.07 11.18 10.34
N TRP A 63 -7.14 10.64 9.55
CA TRP A 63 -7.36 10.40 8.12
C TRP A 63 -8.18 9.14 7.81
N ASP A 64 -8.62 8.38 8.82
CA ASP A 64 -9.25 7.06 8.67
C ASP A 64 -10.42 7.06 7.67
N GLU A 65 -11.23 8.12 7.66
CA GLU A 65 -12.39 8.27 6.76
C GLU A 65 -12.02 8.69 5.33
N HIS A 66 -10.82 9.25 5.14
CA HIS A 66 -10.39 9.86 3.87
C HIS A 66 -9.35 9.02 3.12
N LEU A 67 -8.95 7.86 3.68
CA LEU A 67 -7.98 6.99 3.05
C LEU A 67 -8.60 6.25 1.85
N PRO A 68 -7.94 6.27 0.69
CA PRO A 68 -8.41 5.55 -0.48
C PRO A 68 -8.37 4.02 -0.26
N ASP A 69 -9.19 3.27 -1.01
CA ASP A 69 -9.28 1.82 -0.88
C ASP A 69 -7.97 1.08 -1.21
N TYR A 70 -7.11 1.69 -2.01
CA TYR A 70 -5.80 1.17 -2.36
C TYR A 70 -4.68 1.58 -1.38
N TYR A 71 -5.03 2.14 -0.22
CA TYR A 71 -4.04 2.52 0.79
C TYR A 71 -3.35 1.27 1.37
N ARG A 72 -2.03 1.34 1.46
CA ARG A 72 -1.18 0.26 1.99
C ARG A 72 -0.76 0.57 3.42
N GLY A 73 -1.61 0.21 4.37
CA GLY A 73 -1.33 0.36 5.80
C GLY A 73 -0.79 -0.92 6.42
N VAL A 74 -1.10 -1.16 7.67
CA VAL A 74 -0.57 -2.25 8.47
C VAL A 74 -1.00 -3.61 7.91
N PRO A 75 -0.07 -4.53 7.60
CA PRO A 75 -0.42 -5.90 7.22
C PRO A 75 -1.04 -6.65 8.40
N ALA A 76 -2.14 -7.36 8.13
CA ALA A 76 -2.83 -8.17 9.12
C ALA A 76 -3.23 -9.52 8.53
N LEU A 77 -3.19 -10.55 9.37
CA LEU A 77 -3.77 -11.85 9.05
C LEU A 77 -5.28 -11.79 9.25
N VAL A 78 -5.99 -12.56 8.43
CA VAL A 78 -7.45 -12.69 8.51
C VAL A 78 -7.85 -14.12 8.83
N THR A 79 -8.97 -14.23 9.54
CA THR A 79 -9.66 -15.47 9.80
C THR A 79 -10.85 -15.65 8.84
N ASP A 80 -11.34 -16.86 8.70
CA ASP A 80 -12.57 -17.15 7.97
C ASP A 80 -13.82 -16.95 8.87
N GLU A 81 -14.99 -17.24 8.32
CA GLU A 81 -16.26 -17.11 9.04
C GLU A 81 -16.39 -18.03 10.27
N GLN A 82 -15.56 -19.08 10.35
CA GLN A 82 -15.50 -20.02 11.45
C GLN A 82 -14.39 -19.69 12.46
N ASP A 83 -13.84 -18.48 12.40
CA ASP A 83 -12.73 -17.98 13.23
C ASP A 83 -11.42 -18.80 13.08
N ARG A 84 -11.28 -19.48 11.93
CA ARG A 84 -10.07 -20.21 11.59
C ARG A 84 -9.08 -19.29 10.89
N GLU A 85 -7.82 -19.42 11.22
CA GLU A 85 -6.73 -18.77 10.50
C GLU A 85 -6.69 -19.26 9.03
N ARG A 86 -6.81 -18.35 8.07
CA ARG A 86 -6.71 -18.70 6.64
C ARG A 86 -5.27 -19.04 6.23
N CYS A 87 -4.30 -18.69 7.06
CA CYS A 87 -2.89 -18.92 6.77
C CYS A 87 -2.53 -20.41 6.91
N VAL A 88 -2.01 -20.99 5.86
CA VAL A 88 -1.52 -22.39 5.81
C VAL A 88 -0.01 -22.51 5.97
N ALA A 89 0.64 -21.48 6.48
CA ALA A 89 2.09 -21.42 6.72
C ALA A 89 2.95 -21.84 5.52
N CYS A 90 2.56 -21.47 4.31
CA CYS A 90 3.28 -21.80 3.06
C CYS A 90 4.60 -21.03 2.89
N GLN A 91 4.87 -20.01 3.72
CA GLN A 91 6.09 -19.20 3.76
C GLN A 91 6.36 -18.36 2.49
N LEU A 92 5.45 -18.30 1.51
CA LEU A 92 5.64 -17.53 0.29
C LEU A 92 5.80 -16.02 0.58
N CYS A 93 5.03 -15.47 1.52
CA CYS A 93 5.12 -14.07 1.93
C CYS A 93 6.46 -13.75 2.64
N GLU A 94 7.03 -14.70 3.40
CA GLU A 94 8.37 -14.57 3.98
C GLU A 94 9.44 -14.56 2.89
N PHE A 95 9.30 -15.46 1.90
CA PHE A 95 10.27 -15.58 0.81
C PHE A 95 10.29 -14.33 -0.08
N ILE A 96 9.11 -13.81 -0.48
CA ILE A 96 9.00 -12.67 -1.39
C ILE A 96 9.35 -11.34 -0.70
N CYS A 97 9.28 -11.26 0.62
CA CYS A 97 9.47 -10.01 1.37
C CYS A 97 10.86 -9.41 1.12
N PRO A 98 10.97 -8.22 0.48
CA PRO A 98 12.26 -7.62 0.17
C PRO A 98 13.10 -7.30 1.43
N PRO A 99 12.53 -6.66 2.48
CA PRO A 99 13.27 -6.35 3.70
C PRO A 99 13.36 -7.54 4.67
N LYS A 100 12.82 -8.74 4.32
CA LYS A 100 12.79 -9.90 5.21
C LYS A 100 12.16 -9.57 6.58
N ALA A 101 11.04 -8.87 6.53
CA ALA A 101 10.31 -8.44 7.72
C ALA A 101 9.36 -9.52 8.26
N ILE A 102 9.07 -10.56 7.50
CA ILE A 102 8.13 -11.62 7.87
C ILE A 102 8.91 -12.86 8.25
N ARG A 103 8.51 -13.50 9.35
CA ARG A 103 9.01 -14.79 9.81
C ARG A 103 7.84 -15.70 10.15
N ILE A 104 7.86 -16.92 9.63
CA ILE A 104 6.79 -17.90 9.84
C ILE A 104 7.39 -19.19 10.35
N ILE A 105 6.89 -19.69 11.48
CA ILE A 105 7.20 -21.00 12.00
C ILE A 105 5.97 -21.89 11.79
N PRO A 106 6.02 -22.85 10.85
CA PRO A 106 4.90 -23.75 10.63
C PRO A 106 4.77 -24.79 11.74
N THR A 107 3.56 -25.26 11.96
CA THR A 107 3.28 -26.42 12.81
C THR A 107 2.24 -27.31 12.14
N GLU A 108 2.29 -28.60 12.43
CA GLU A 108 1.27 -29.54 12.00
C GLU A 108 0.01 -29.39 12.85
N ILE A 109 -1.14 -29.70 12.26
CA ILE A 109 -2.42 -29.69 12.96
C ILE A 109 -2.56 -31.05 13.63
N PRO A 110 -2.93 -31.13 14.92
CA PRO A 110 -3.10 -32.39 15.62
C PRO A 110 -4.24 -33.22 15.00
N ASP A 111 -4.07 -34.56 15.01
CA ASP A 111 -5.09 -35.51 14.60
C ASP A 111 -6.39 -35.31 15.41
N GLY A 112 -7.53 -35.27 14.73
CA GLY A 112 -8.85 -35.05 15.35
C GLY A 112 -9.29 -33.58 15.45
N ASP A 113 -8.48 -32.64 14.96
CA ASP A 113 -8.90 -31.25 14.77
C ASP A 113 -9.93 -31.16 13.61
N PRO A 114 -10.98 -30.35 13.69
CA PRO A 114 -11.92 -30.11 12.59
C PRO A 114 -11.23 -29.69 11.28
N TRP A 115 -10.01 -29.22 11.36
CA TRP A 115 -9.21 -28.67 10.26
C TRP A 115 -8.04 -29.59 9.85
N GLU A 116 -8.03 -30.83 10.25
CA GLU A 116 -7.02 -31.83 9.91
C GLU A 116 -6.72 -31.95 8.40
N LYS A 117 -7.69 -31.60 7.54
CA LYS A 117 -7.51 -31.55 6.08
C LYS A 117 -6.52 -30.48 5.61
N VAL A 118 -6.25 -29.49 6.42
CA VAL A 118 -5.23 -28.47 6.18
C VAL A 118 -3.96 -28.92 6.87
N GLU A 119 -2.96 -29.38 6.15
CA GLU A 119 -1.76 -30.04 6.70
C GLU A 119 -0.99 -29.19 7.70
N LYS A 120 -1.00 -27.86 7.56
CA LYS A 120 -0.16 -26.95 8.33
C LYS A 120 -0.89 -25.66 8.71
N ARG A 121 -0.50 -25.12 9.86
CA ARG A 121 -0.86 -23.78 10.30
C ARG A 121 0.37 -23.05 10.84
N PRO A 122 0.36 -21.71 10.93
CA PRO A 122 1.45 -21.00 11.59
C PRO A 122 1.40 -21.25 13.11
N LYS A 123 2.51 -21.70 13.69
CA LYS A 123 2.73 -21.69 15.13
C LYS A 123 3.02 -20.27 15.60
N GLU A 124 3.88 -19.59 14.83
CA GLU A 124 4.26 -18.21 15.05
C GLU A 124 4.26 -17.51 13.71
N PHE A 125 3.70 -16.31 13.67
CA PHE A 125 3.69 -15.43 12.50
C PHE A 125 4.07 -14.02 12.95
N ASP A 126 5.31 -13.66 12.71
CA ASP A 126 5.85 -12.38 13.13
C ASP A 126 6.07 -11.45 11.94
N ILE A 127 5.71 -10.19 12.12
CA ILE A 127 6.02 -9.13 11.17
C ILE A 127 6.81 -8.04 11.89
N ASP A 128 8.06 -7.86 11.52
CA ASP A 128 8.86 -6.74 12.00
C ASP A 128 8.42 -5.44 11.31
N MET A 129 7.58 -4.70 12.01
CA MET A 129 6.98 -3.47 11.47
C MET A 129 7.99 -2.34 11.26
N ILE A 130 9.16 -2.40 11.92
CA ILE A 130 10.24 -1.42 11.72
C ILE A 130 10.92 -1.65 10.36
N ARG A 131 11.00 -2.92 9.93
CA ARG A 131 11.56 -3.29 8.63
C ARG A 131 10.55 -3.24 7.51
N CYS A 132 9.27 -3.37 7.81
CA CYS A 132 8.21 -3.40 6.80
C CYS A 132 8.18 -2.09 5.99
N ILE A 133 8.23 -2.21 4.67
CA ILE A 133 8.14 -1.08 3.72
C ILE A 133 6.75 -0.92 3.10
N TYR A 134 5.77 -1.65 3.59
CA TYR A 134 4.36 -1.58 3.15
C TYR A 134 4.16 -1.76 1.63
N CYS A 135 5.00 -2.58 0.99
CA CYS A 135 4.98 -2.77 -0.46
C CYS A 135 3.81 -3.59 -1.00
N GLY A 136 3.16 -4.41 -0.15
CA GLY A 136 2.01 -5.24 -0.52
C GLY A 136 2.34 -6.55 -1.21
N MET A 137 3.62 -6.88 -1.45
CA MET A 137 4.00 -8.13 -2.12
C MET A 137 3.55 -9.39 -1.36
N CYS A 138 3.46 -9.31 -0.03
CA CYS A 138 2.96 -10.42 0.80
C CYS A 138 1.48 -10.70 0.55
N GLU A 139 0.67 -9.67 0.30
CA GLU A 139 -0.74 -9.80 -0.07
C GLU A 139 -0.90 -10.38 -1.47
N GLU A 140 -0.12 -9.88 -2.44
CA GLU A 140 -0.19 -10.31 -3.83
C GLU A 140 0.22 -11.78 -4.03
N VAL A 141 1.18 -12.27 -3.24
CA VAL A 141 1.71 -13.66 -3.38
C VAL A 141 0.90 -14.69 -2.62
N CYS A 142 0.02 -14.28 -1.70
CA CYS A 142 -0.70 -15.20 -0.82
C CYS A 142 -1.78 -16.00 -1.57
N PRO A 143 -1.66 -17.33 -1.74
CA PRO A 143 -2.65 -18.13 -2.46
C PRO A 143 -3.97 -18.24 -1.70
N GLU A 144 -3.92 -18.19 -0.37
CA GLU A 144 -5.08 -18.31 0.51
C GLU A 144 -5.70 -16.96 0.86
N GLN A 145 -5.14 -15.86 0.33
CA GLN A 145 -5.59 -14.50 0.68
C GLN A 145 -5.72 -14.33 2.21
N ALA A 146 -4.71 -14.80 2.93
CA ALA A 146 -4.69 -14.81 4.38
C ALA A 146 -4.08 -13.54 4.99
N ILE A 147 -3.40 -12.72 4.21
CA ILE A 147 -2.77 -11.47 4.63
C ILE A 147 -3.24 -10.33 3.76
N TYR A 148 -3.63 -9.23 4.39
CA TYR A 148 -4.08 -8.00 3.74
C TYR A 148 -3.43 -6.78 4.36
N LEU A 149 -3.25 -5.74 3.55
CA LEU A 149 -2.87 -4.42 4.01
C LEU A 149 -4.11 -3.63 4.41
N ARG A 150 -4.24 -3.34 5.71
CA ARG A 150 -5.36 -2.57 6.26
C ARG A 150 -5.21 -1.09 5.97
N LYS A 151 -6.26 -0.31 6.25
CA LYS A 151 -6.20 1.16 6.16
C LYS A 151 -5.55 1.81 7.39
N ASP A 152 -5.20 1.03 8.42
CA ASP A 152 -4.58 1.55 9.62
C ASP A 152 -3.19 2.12 9.32
N TYR A 153 -2.95 3.36 9.66
CA TYR A 153 -1.65 4.02 9.55
C TYR A 153 -1.02 4.31 10.93
N SER A 154 -1.81 4.23 12.00
CA SER A 154 -1.36 4.39 13.39
C SER A 154 -1.26 3.02 14.06
N MET A 155 -0.06 2.61 14.45
CA MET A 155 0.18 1.38 15.19
C MET A 155 0.10 1.56 16.71
N THR A 156 -0.07 2.79 17.16
CA THR A 156 -0.26 3.15 18.56
C THR A 156 -1.72 3.51 18.76
N GLY A 157 -2.51 2.54 19.13
CA GLY A 157 -3.90 2.70 19.53
C GLY A 157 -4.02 2.67 21.04
#